data_2854058c894f82fc512dc45598fa24a3
#
_entry.id   2854058c894f82fc512dc45598fa24a3
#
_cell.length_a   1.000
_cell.length_b   1.000
_cell.length_c   1.000
_cell.angle_alpha   90.00
_cell.angle_beta   90.00
_cell.angle_gamma   90.00
#
_symmetry.space_group_name_H-M   'P 1'
#
loop_
_entity.id
_entity.type
_entity.pdbx_description
1 polymer ?
#
loop_
_entity_poly.entity_id
_entity_poly.type
_entity_poly.pdbx_seq_one_letter_code
_entity_poly.pdbx_strand_id
1 'polypeptide(L)'
;AQEENKSANELSVRAQTRYPGSKSLPQDVVWTREIYRTLDMTKEENGALYYPVEPMGDRMNLFSLIFKLLGQKKIPAYEYTLDGTERLTADNEIKFKDVLDRFSIYYEQRKLKDRRDSVLVIENSDIPSGDILSYFVKEVWYFDQRSSTYGSVITALCPVYHRSEDFS
;
A
#
# COMPACT_ATOMS: atom_id res chain seq x y z
N ALA A 1 -9.18 -32.00 -2.96
CA ALA A 1 -9.44 -30.60 -3.30
C ALA A 1 -8.08 -29.96 -3.60
N GLN A 2 -7.77 -29.76 -4.87
CA GLN A 2 -6.60 -29.00 -5.30
C GLN A 2 -6.94 -27.54 -5.06
N GLU A 3 -6.37 -26.93 -4.03
CA GLU A 3 -6.26 -25.48 -3.95
C GLU A 3 -5.30 -25.06 -5.06
N GLU A 4 -5.87 -24.57 -6.15
CA GLU A 4 -5.14 -23.94 -7.22
C GLU A 4 -4.32 -22.78 -6.64
N ASN A 5 -3.02 -22.90 -6.76
CA ASN A 5 -2.05 -21.88 -6.46
C ASN A 5 -2.25 -20.72 -7.47
N LYS A 6 -3.24 -19.87 -7.19
CA LYS A 6 -3.57 -18.72 -8.05
C LYS A 6 -2.37 -17.80 -8.07
N SER A 7 -1.76 -17.67 -9.22
CA SER A 7 -0.59 -16.81 -9.42
C SER A 7 -0.93 -15.36 -9.08
N ALA A 8 0.08 -14.58 -8.67
CA ALA A 8 -0.07 -13.13 -8.42
C ALA A 8 -0.69 -12.40 -9.62
N ASN A 9 -0.50 -12.90 -10.84
CA ASN A 9 -1.10 -12.41 -12.07
C ASN A 9 -2.64 -12.57 -12.09
N GLU A 10 -3.19 -13.66 -11.58
CA GLU A 10 -4.66 -13.84 -11.53
C GLU A 10 -5.31 -12.90 -10.52
N LEU A 11 -4.64 -12.65 -9.38
CA LEU A 11 -5.10 -11.67 -8.40
C LEU A 11 -5.10 -10.26 -8.98
N SER A 12 -4.10 -9.90 -9.76
CA SER A 12 -3.99 -8.58 -10.40
C SER A 12 -5.04 -8.35 -11.49
N VAL A 13 -5.33 -9.37 -12.30
CA VAL A 13 -6.41 -9.31 -13.30
C VAL A 13 -7.77 -9.18 -12.63
N ARG A 14 -8.02 -9.87 -11.53
CA ARG A 14 -9.25 -9.70 -10.72
C ARG A 14 -9.34 -8.33 -10.06
N ALA A 15 -8.22 -7.75 -9.62
CA ALA A 15 -8.20 -6.41 -9.08
C ALA A 15 -8.59 -5.38 -10.13
N GLN A 16 -8.17 -5.54 -11.38
CA GLN A 16 -8.53 -4.66 -12.51
C GLN A 16 -10.03 -4.64 -12.79
N THR A 17 -10.71 -5.78 -12.67
CA THR A 17 -12.17 -5.84 -12.88
C THR A 17 -12.98 -5.16 -11.77
N ARG A 18 -12.35 -4.86 -10.62
CA ARG A 18 -12.97 -4.16 -9.50
C ARG A 18 -12.80 -2.65 -9.53
N TYR A 19 -11.87 -2.12 -10.33
CA TYR A 19 -11.64 -0.68 -10.42
C TYR A 19 -12.59 -0.01 -11.43
N PRO A 20 -13.27 1.08 -11.03
CA PRO A 20 -14.20 1.82 -11.91
C PRO A 20 -13.46 2.55 -13.04
N GLY A 21 -12.95 1.91 -13.98
CA GLY A 21 -12.15 2.47 -15.09
C GLY A 21 -11.51 1.38 -15.92
N SER A 22 -11.34 0.20 -15.35
CA SER A 22 -10.89 -0.97 -16.10
C SER A 22 -12.05 -1.55 -16.90
N LYS A 23 -11.99 -1.42 -18.22
CA LYS A 23 -12.98 -2.02 -19.14
C LYS A 23 -12.58 -3.41 -19.61
N SER A 24 -11.45 -3.95 -19.14
CA SER A 24 -10.91 -5.22 -19.58
C SER A 24 -11.51 -6.37 -18.79
N LEU A 25 -12.01 -7.37 -19.49
CA LEU A 25 -12.47 -8.61 -18.90
C LEU A 25 -11.30 -9.59 -18.79
N PRO A 26 -11.29 -10.50 -17.79
CA PRO A 26 -10.19 -11.47 -17.61
C PRO A 26 -9.87 -12.29 -18.85
N GLN A 27 -10.89 -12.67 -19.64
CA GLN A 27 -10.72 -13.44 -20.88
C GLN A 27 -10.09 -12.62 -22.03
N ASP A 28 -10.15 -11.29 -21.95
CA ASP A 28 -9.58 -10.40 -22.96
C ASP A 28 -8.10 -10.08 -22.68
N VAL A 29 -7.61 -10.42 -21.48
CA VAL A 29 -6.22 -10.21 -21.08
C VAL A 29 -5.38 -11.42 -21.49
N VAL A 30 -4.61 -11.27 -22.54
CA VAL A 30 -3.76 -12.37 -23.11
C VAL A 30 -2.32 -12.32 -22.68
N TRP A 31 -1.90 -11.22 -22.06
CA TRP A 31 -0.52 -11.04 -21.60
C TRP A 31 -0.50 -10.15 -20.35
N THR A 32 0.31 -10.54 -19.37
CA THR A 32 0.57 -9.76 -18.15
C THR A 32 2.03 -9.80 -17.78
N ARG A 33 2.53 -8.74 -17.17
CA ARG A 33 3.89 -8.67 -16.61
C ARG A 33 3.92 -7.82 -15.35
N GLU A 34 4.57 -8.32 -14.32
CA GLU A 34 4.88 -7.55 -13.12
C GLU A 34 6.09 -6.65 -13.37
N ILE A 35 5.96 -5.39 -12.96
CA ILE A 35 7.02 -4.38 -13.07
C ILE A 35 7.16 -3.71 -11.71
N TYR A 36 8.40 -3.55 -11.28
CA TYR A 36 8.75 -2.85 -10.05
C TYR A 36 9.38 -1.51 -10.40
N ARG A 37 8.89 -0.45 -9.76
CA ARG A 37 9.41 0.92 -9.91
C ARG A 37 9.64 1.56 -8.57
N THR A 38 10.51 2.57 -8.53
CA THR A 38 10.66 3.45 -7.37
C THR A 38 9.98 4.78 -7.68
N LEU A 39 9.12 5.21 -6.76
CA LEU A 39 8.50 6.53 -6.77
C LEU A 39 9.26 7.41 -5.80
N ASP A 40 9.89 8.47 -6.31
CA ASP A 40 10.73 9.40 -5.57
C ASP A 40 9.93 10.63 -5.17
N MET A 41 9.73 10.84 -3.86
CA MET A 41 8.96 11.97 -3.31
C MET A 41 9.74 13.30 -3.32
N THR A 42 11.05 13.27 -3.56
CA THR A 42 11.86 14.48 -3.65
C THR A 42 11.68 15.22 -4.96
N LYS A 43 11.08 14.57 -5.95
CA LYS A 43 10.79 15.18 -7.25
C LYS A 43 9.57 16.09 -7.16
N GLU A 44 9.67 17.27 -7.77
CA GLU A 44 8.62 18.29 -7.78
C GLU A 44 7.28 17.75 -8.32
N GLU A 45 7.32 16.93 -9.35
CA GLU A 45 6.15 16.29 -9.97
C GLU A 45 5.35 15.42 -9.00
N ASN A 46 5.98 14.91 -7.92
CA ASN A 46 5.37 14.08 -6.88
C ASN A 46 4.97 14.89 -5.63
N GLY A 47 5.13 16.20 -5.66
CA GLY A 47 4.81 17.06 -4.52
C GLY A 47 3.37 16.92 -4.00
N ALA A 48 2.42 16.70 -4.88
CA ALA A 48 1.02 16.48 -4.49
C ALA A 48 0.80 15.20 -3.67
N LEU A 49 1.70 14.22 -3.78
CA LEU A 49 1.67 12.98 -2.99
C LEU A 49 2.40 13.11 -1.66
N TYR A 50 3.36 14.04 -1.58
CA TYR A 50 4.17 14.27 -0.41
C TYR A 50 3.60 15.32 0.54
N TYR A 51 2.96 16.38 0.01
CA TYR A 51 2.39 17.47 0.80
C TYR A 51 0.86 17.37 0.93
N PRO A 52 0.29 17.83 2.06
CA PRO A 52 0.98 18.35 3.25
C PRO A 52 1.63 17.24 4.08
N VAL A 53 2.77 17.51 4.69
CA VAL A 53 3.48 16.54 5.56
C VAL A 53 2.61 16.14 6.74
N GLU A 54 1.89 17.09 7.33
CA GLU A 54 0.88 16.81 8.35
C GLU A 54 -0.53 17.04 7.77
N PRO A 55 -1.52 16.21 8.12
CA PRO A 55 -2.88 16.39 7.66
C PRO A 55 -3.45 17.77 8.01
N MET A 56 -4.08 18.43 7.03
CA MET A 56 -4.71 19.73 7.17
C MET A 56 -6.19 19.64 6.72
N GLY A 57 -7.10 19.52 7.68
CA GLY A 57 -8.51 19.27 7.36
C GLY A 57 -8.68 17.95 6.61
N ASP A 58 -9.30 18.01 5.42
CA ASP A 58 -9.51 16.83 4.57
C ASP A 58 -8.32 16.50 3.65
N ARG A 59 -7.28 17.34 3.68
CA ARG A 59 -6.07 17.13 2.86
C ARG A 59 -5.02 16.36 3.64
N MET A 60 -4.49 15.33 3.02
CA MET A 60 -3.40 14.53 3.57
C MET A 60 -2.51 13.99 2.44
N ASN A 61 -1.25 13.69 2.76
CA ASN A 61 -0.34 13.07 1.81
C ASN A 61 -0.63 11.57 1.63
N LEU A 62 0.07 10.94 0.69
CA LEU A 62 -0.11 9.53 0.35
C LEU A 62 0.15 8.62 1.56
N PHE A 63 1.21 8.86 2.35
CA PHE A 63 1.53 8.04 3.51
C PHE A 63 0.44 8.12 4.59
N SER A 64 0.00 9.33 4.91
CA SER A 64 -1.08 9.55 5.88
C SER A 64 -2.38 8.88 5.45
N LEU A 65 -2.69 8.90 4.14
CA LEU A 65 -3.86 8.21 3.59
C LEU A 65 -3.74 6.68 3.74
N ILE A 66 -2.60 6.11 3.34
CA ILE A 66 -2.33 4.66 3.49
C ILE A 66 -2.46 4.26 4.96
N PHE A 67 -1.83 5.02 5.85
CA PHE A 67 -1.83 4.78 7.28
C PHE A 67 -3.24 4.81 7.88
N LYS A 68 -4.04 5.80 7.50
CA LYS A 68 -5.46 5.91 7.88
C LYS A 68 -6.27 4.70 7.41
N LEU A 69 -6.08 4.27 6.16
CA LEU A 69 -6.80 3.14 5.59
C LEU A 69 -6.40 1.81 6.25
N LEU A 70 -5.13 1.64 6.60
CA LEU A 70 -4.64 0.49 7.39
C LEU A 70 -5.30 0.46 8.78
N GLY A 71 -5.31 1.59 9.48
CA GLY A 71 -5.96 1.69 10.79
C GLY A 71 -7.46 1.40 10.77
N GLN A 72 -8.12 1.74 9.66
CA GLN A 72 -9.54 1.43 9.42
C GLN A 72 -9.78 0.01 8.87
N LYS A 73 -8.74 -0.79 8.69
CA LYS A 73 -8.78 -2.14 8.09
C LYS A 73 -9.43 -2.16 6.70
N LYS A 74 -9.29 -1.07 5.95
CA LYS A 74 -9.80 -0.96 4.56
C LYS A 74 -8.83 -1.51 3.55
N ILE A 75 -7.54 -1.50 3.87
CA ILE A 75 -6.46 -2.11 3.09
C ILE A 75 -5.63 -2.98 4.02
N PRO A 76 -5.08 -4.11 3.54
CA PRO A 76 -4.15 -4.95 4.30
C PRO A 76 -2.72 -4.45 4.17
N ALA A 77 -1.87 -4.84 5.13
CA ALA A 77 -0.43 -4.72 5.03
C ALA A 77 0.20 -6.12 5.04
N TYR A 78 1.29 -6.27 4.29
CA TYR A 78 1.99 -7.55 4.14
C TYR A 78 3.47 -7.40 4.47
N GLU A 79 4.09 -8.52 4.84
CA GLU A 79 5.52 -8.59 5.02
C GLU A 79 6.25 -8.27 3.71
N TYR A 80 7.24 -7.34 3.80
CA TYR A 80 8.13 -7.05 2.67
C TYR A 80 9.32 -8.01 2.69
N THR A 81 9.61 -8.62 1.56
CA THR A 81 10.75 -9.51 1.38
C THR A 81 11.73 -8.93 0.35
N LEU A 82 13.02 -8.93 0.70
CA LEU A 82 14.07 -8.36 -0.15
C LEU A 82 14.37 -9.18 -1.41
N ASP A 83 13.93 -10.43 -1.44
CA ASP A 83 14.22 -11.39 -2.52
C ASP A 83 13.20 -11.33 -3.68
N GLY A 84 12.25 -10.40 -3.62
CA GLY A 84 11.21 -10.25 -4.65
C GLY A 84 10.17 -11.38 -4.67
N THR A 85 10.13 -12.20 -3.60
CA THR A 85 9.17 -13.30 -3.45
C THR A 85 7.95 -12.91 -2.62
N GLU A 86 7.60 -11.62 -2.57
CA GLU A 86 6.47 -11.14 -1.77
C GLU A 86 5.21 -11.92 -2.13
N ARG A 87 4.62 -12.50 -1.12
CA ARG A 87 3.31 -13.14 -1.22
C ARG A 87 2.29 -12.28 -0.51
N LEU A 88 1.43 -11.64 -1.28
CA LEU A 88 0.33 -10.81 -0.76
C LEU A 88 -0.85 -11.72 -0.39
N THR A 89 -0.62 -12.61 0.55
CA THR A 89 -1.58 -13.62 1.03
C THR A 89 -1.89 -13.41 2.51
N ALA A 90 -2.98 -13.97 2.98
CA ALA A 90 -3.41 -13.86 4.37
C ALA A 90 -2.33 -14.34 5.37
N ASP A 91 -1.51 -15.33 4.99
CA ASP A 91 -0.45 -15.87 5.85
C ASP A 91 0.70 -14.88 6.09
N ASN A 92 0.88 -13.91 5.17
CA ASN A 92 1.91 -12.88 5.24
C ASN A 92 1.35 -11.51 5.63
N GLU A 93 0.07 -11.44 5.99
CA GLU A 93 -0.56 -10.21 6.45
C GLU A 93 -0.04 -9.85 7.85
N ILE A 94 0.37 -8.57 8.01
CA ILE A 94 0.80 -8.02 9.29
C ILE A 94 -0.30 -7.16 9.91
N LYS A 95 -0.38 -7.20 11.23
CA LYS A 95 -1.35 -6.41 11.98
C LYS A 95 -0.94 -4.94 12.01
N PHE A 96 -1.93 -4.06 12.12
CA PHE A 96 -1.66 -2.61 12.21
C PHE A 96 -0.73 -2.24 13.37
N LYS A 97 -0.85 -2.92 14.52
CA LYS A 97 0.07 -2.73 15.64
C LYS A 97 1.52 -3.01 15.27
N ASP A 98 1.77 -4.08 14.49
CA ASP A 98 3.12 -4.44 14.06
C ASP A 98 3.68 -3.39 13.08
N VAL A 99 2.80 -2.77 12.27
CA VAL A 99 3.18 -1.62 11.42
C VAL A 99 3.62 -0.43 12.27
N LEU A 100 2.86 -0.11 13.33
CA LEU A 100 3.23 0.97 14.26
C LEU A 100 4.60 0.73 14.90
N ASP A 101 4.83 -0.48 15.38
CA ASP A 101 6.09 -0.86 16.03
C ASP A 101 7.27 -0.76 15.05
N ARG A 102 7.11 -1.13 13.77
CA ARG A 102 8.14 -1.04 12.73
C ARG A 102 8.53 0.40 12.40
N PHE A 103 7.56 1.31 12.41
CA PHE A 103 7.81 2.74 12.19
C PHE A 103 8.17 3.48 13.49
N SER A 104 8.27 2.78 14.61
CA SER A 104 8.49 3.37 15.94
C SER A 104 7.47 4.46 16.29
N ILE A 105 6.22 4.26 15.87
CA ILE A 105 5.12 5.19 16.12
C ILE A 105 4.55 4.91 17.51
N TYR A 106 4.49 5.95 18.35
CA TYR A 106 3.86 5.87 19.65
C TYR A 106 2.33 5.77 19.51
N TYR A 107 1.72 4.91 20.32
CA TYR A 107 0.26 4.77 20.37
C TYR A 107 -0.22 4.48 21.79
N GLU A 108 -1.43 4.94 22.10
CA GLU A 108 -2.13 4.60 23.32
C GLU A 108 -3.28 3.63 23.02
N GLN A 109 -3.43 2.62 23.85
CA GLN A 109 -4.57 1.71 23.74
C GLN A 109 -5.66 2.17 24.72
N ARG A 110 -6.77 2.69 24.20
CA ARG A 110 -7.93 3.11 25.00
C ARG A 110 -9.06 2.10 24.90
N LYS A 111 -9.57 1.65 26.06
CA LYS A 111 -10.77 0.81 26.11
C LYS A 111 -12.01 1.69 25.90
N LEU A 112 -12.90 1.26 25.04
CA LEU A 112 -14.21 1.88 24.87
C LEU A 112 -15.12 1.49 26.03
N LYS A 113 -15.84 2.48 26.62
CA LYS A 113 -16.65 2.29 27.84
C LYS A 113 -17.76 1.22 27.69
N ASP A 114 -18.24 0.98 26.46
CA ASP A 114 -19.41 0.11 26.21
C ASP A 114 -19.11 -1.10 25.29
N ARG A 115 -17.84 -1.34 24.96
CA ARG A 115 -17.45 -2.45 24.06
C ARG A 115 -16.23 -3.18 24.62
N ARG A 116 -16.14 -4.49 24.32
CA ARG A 116 -14.96 -5.31 24.64
C ARG A 116 -13.74 -4.92 23.82
N ASP A 117 -13.92 -4.02 22.84
CA ASP A 117 -12.88 -3.58 21.91
C ASP A 117 -12.08 -2.41 22.46
N SER A 118 -10.82 -2.37 22.14
CA SER A 118 -9.93 -1.25 22.38
C SER A 118 -9.59 -0.54 21.07
N VAL A 119 -9.40 0.79 21.16
CA VAL A 119 -8.98 1.63 20.02
C VAL A 119 -7.55 2.08 20.25
N LEU A 120 -6.74 2.02 19.18
CA LEU A 120 -5.40 2.62 19.19
C LEU A 120 -5.52 4.10 18.84
N VAL A 121 -4.97 4.95 19.69
CA VAL A 121 -4.95 6.40 19.51
C VAL A 121 -3.52 6.82 19.18
N ILE A 122 -3.37 7.52 18.06
CA ILE A 122 -2.08 7.95 17.51
C ILE A 122 -2.18 9.44 17.24
N GLU A 123 -1.18 10.21 17.66
CA GLU A 123 -1.07 11.62 17.32
C GLU A 123 -0.53 11.77 15.89
N ASN A 124 -1.07 12.73 15.12
CA ASN A 124 -0.64 12.96 13.73
C ASN A 124 0.85 13.34 13.64
N SER A 125 1.37 14.04 14.65
CA SER A 125 2.78 14.42 14.73
C SER A 125 3.74 13.23 14.87
N ASP A 126 3.25 12.09 15.35
CA ASP A 126 4.05 10.88 15.52
C ASP A 126 4.12 10.04 14.23
N ILE A 127 3.33 10.39 13.22
CA ILE A 127 3.34 9.71 11.92
C ILE A 127 4.51 10.26 11.11
N PRO A 128 5.51 9.44 10.71
CA PRO A 128 6.73 9.91 10.06
C PRO A 128 6.56 10.21 8.57
N SER A 129 5.50 10.93 8.21
CA SER A 129 5.16 11.24 6.81
C SER A 129 6.26 11.99 6.08
N GLY A 130 6.97 12.88 6.78
CA GLY A 130 8.08 13.67 6.22
C GLY A 130 9.33 12.85 5.90
N ASP A 131 9.48 11.68 6.53
CA ASP A 131 10.63 10.80 6.37
C ASP A 131 10.39 9.69 5.33
N ILE A 132 9.19 9.64 4.77
CA ILE A 132 8.87 8.72 3.67
C ILE A 132 9.19 9.41 2.35
N LEU A 133 10.43 9.25 1.89
CA LEU A 133 10.96 9.93 0.71
C LEU A 133 10.87 9.12 -0.57
N SER A 134 10.50 7.85 -0.46
CA SER A 134 10.29 6.99 -1.64
C SER A 134 9.31 5.86 -1.35
N TYR A 135 8.80 5.28 -2.44
CA TYR A 135 7.98 4.07 -2.41
C TYR A 135 8.50 3.08 -3.44
N PHE A 136 8.51 1.80 -3.10
CA PHE A 136 8.56 0.75 -4.10
C PHE A 136 7.13 0.47 -4.57
N VAL A 137 6.96 0.46 -5.88
CA VAL A 137 5.66 0.30 -6.54
C VAL A 137 5.69 -0.99 -7.34
N LYS A 138 4.77 -1.89 -7.05
CA LYS A 138 4.52 -3.09 -7.85
C LYS A 138 3.34 -2.81 -8.76
N GLU A 139 3.57 -2.98 -10.06
CA GLU A 139 2.56 -2.80 -11.09
C GLU A 139 2.39 -4.08 -11.89
N VAL A 140 1.19 -4.31 -12.37
CA VAL A 140 0.93 -5.31 -13.40
C VAL A 140 0.53 -4.61 -14.68
N TRP A 141 1.33 -4.82 -15.70
CA TRP A 141 1.04 -4.42 -17.06
C TRP A 141 0.33 -5.54 -17.78
N TYR A 142 -0.62 -5.20 -18.61
CA TYR A 142 -1.43 -6.15 -19.35
C TYR A 142 -1.76 -5.67 -20.75
N PHE A 143 -2.02 -6.60 -21.65
CA PHE A 143 -2.52 -6.34 -22.99
C PHE A 143 -3.96 -6.86 -23.08
N ASP A 144 -4.89 -5.97 -23.44
CA ASP A 144 -6.28 -6.29 -23.72
C ASP A 144 -6.45 -6.49 -25.24
N GLN A 145 -6.70 -7.74 -25.66
CA GLN A 145 -6.81 -8.09 -27.07
C GLN A 145 -8.06 -7.50 -27.72
N ARG A 146 -9.12 -7.28 -26.96
CA ARG A 146 -10.38 -6.74 -27.49
C ARG A 146 -10.24 -5.28 -27.88
N SER A 147 -9.59 -4.47 -27.06
CA SER A 147 -9.33 -3.05 -27.32
C SER A 147 -7.99 -2.81 -28.02
N SER A 148 -7.15 -3.84 -28.14
CA SER A 148 -5.77 -3.75 -28.66
C SER A 148 -4.94 -2.68 -27.93
N THR A 149 -5.11 -2.57 -26.62
CA THR A 149 -4.44 -1.57 -25.79
C THR A 149 -3.66 -2.21 -24.65
N TYR A 150 -2.61 -1.51 -24.21
CA TYR A 150 -1.93 -1.81 -22.97
C TYR A 150 -2.55 -1.01 -21.82
N GLY A 151 -2.62 -1.64 -20.66
CA GLY A 151 -2.99 -1.00 -19.41
C GLY A 151 -2.03 -1.38 -18.28
N SER A 152 -2.11 -0.67 -17.17
CA SER A 152 -1.37 -1.01 -15.96
C SER A 152 -2.20 -0.76 -14.72
N VAL A 153 -1.95 -1.56 -13.68
CA VAL A 153 -2.59 -1.43 -12.36
C VAL A 153 -1.51 -1.51 -11.29
N ILE A 154 -1.53 -0.57 -10.36
CA ILE A 154 -0.71 -0.64 -9.15
C ILE A 154 -1.35 -1.67 -8.23
N THR A 155 -0.59 -2.72 -7.88
CA THR A 155 -1.05 -3.82 -7.04
C THR A 155 -0.53 -3.74 -5.62
N ALA A 156 0.62 -3.10 -5.40
CA ALA A 156 1.18 -2.89 -4.08
C ALA A 156 2.07 -1.65 -4.03
N LEU A 157 2.11 -1.05 -2.84
CA LEU A 157 3.00 0.07 -2.49
C LEU A 157 3.76 -0.31 -1.22
N CYS A 158 5.07 -0.10 -1.23
CA CYS A 158 5.91 -0.23 -0.05
C CYS A 158 6.55 1.12 0.29
N PRO A 159 6.09 1.82 1.34
CA PRO A 159 6.74 3.03 1.81
C PRO A 159 8.15 2.73 2.29
N VAL A 160 9.12 3.56 1.90
CA VAL A 160 10.51 3.46 2.34
C VAL A 160 10.78 4.57 3.35
N TYR A 161 11.03 4.16 4.59
CA TYR A 161 11.32 5.06 5.69
C TYR A 161 12.82 5.40 5.70
N HIS A 162 13.15 6.66 5.56
CA HIS A 162 14.50 7.18 5.64
C HIS A 162 14.76 7.73 7.05
N ARG A 163 15.39 6.91 7.89
CA ARG A 163 15.80 7.33 9.23
C ARG A 163 17.14 8.05 9.12
N SER A 164 17.20 9.32 9.48
CA SER A 164 18.48 9.98 9.72
C SER A 164 19.07 9.39 11.02
N GLU A 165 20.12 8.60 10.91
CA GLU A 165 20.93 8.30 12.07
C GLU A 165 21.76 9.55 12.36
N ASP A 166 21.40 10.29 13.40
CA ASP A 166 22.29 11.29 13.98
C ASP A 166 23.48 10.55 14.57
N PHE A 167 24.57 10.52 13.83
CA PHE A 167 25.87 10.15 14.39
C PHE A 167 26.31 11.27 15.35
N SER A 168 26.02 11.10 16.63
CA SER A 168 26.58 11.88 17.72
C SER A 168 27.89 11.26 18.19
#